data_3ab3e9cacb4eb8363f270a8c5f147880
#
_entry.id   3ab3e9cacb4eb8363f270a8c5f147880
#
_cell.length_a   1.000
_cell.length_b   1.000
_cell.length_c   1.000
_cell.angle_alpha   90.00
_cell.angle_beta   90.00
_cell.angle_gamma   90.00
#
_symmetry.space_group_name_H-M   'P 1'
#
loop_
_entity.id
_entity.type
_entity.pdbx_description
1 polymer ?
#
loop_
_entity_poly.entity_id
_entity_poly.type
_entity_poly.pdbx_seq_one_letter_code
_entity_poly.pdbx_strand_id
1 'polypeptide(L)'
;RAVYDIIFLDVLMPAQNGISTAMEIRQCDTSVKIIYLTSSAEYAVDSYSVGAYFYQLKPIWQESFYRLMDSVLSECHKDKENSLILRSRTGITRLDLDRLQYCEVMGRTLLFHRKDGEVLDSIGRLDDLCEQLKDYEQFVRCHRSYLINMEHVEHYEYDNVVMKDKTRLSISKA
;
A
#
# COMPACT_ATOMS: atom_id res chain seq x y z
N ARG A 1 15.50 -6.52 -8.00
CA ARG A 1 15.28 -6.03 -6.63
C ARG A 1 14.68 -7.19 -5.83
N ALA A 2 15.37 -7.69 -4.81
CA ALA A 2 14.76 -8.61 -3.87
C ALA A 2 13.75 -7.79 -3.05
N VAL A 3 12.49 -8.18 -3.06
CA VAL A 3 11.44 -7.56 -2.26
C VAL A 3 11.20 -8.50 -1.08
N TYR A 4 11.44 -7.98 0.11
CA TYR A 4 11.17 -8.69 1.35
C TYR A 4 9.85 -8.19 1.95
N ASP A 5 9.01 -9.07 2.46
CA ASP A 5 7.79 -8.70 3.17
C ASP A 5 8.09 -8.32 4.64
N ILE A 6 9.12 -8.96 5.23
CA ILE A 6 9.51 -8.79 6.64
C ILE A 6 11.03 -8.66 6.73
N ILE A 7 11.51 -7.74 7.55
CA ILE A 7 12.92 -7.58 7.88
C ILE A 7 13.08 -7.60 9.41
N PHE A 8 13.97 -8.45 9.89
CA PHE A 8 14.41 -8.45 11.29
C PHE A 8 15.71 -7.66 11.43
N LEU A 9 15.74 -6.73 12.38
CA LEU A 9 16.91 -5.91 12.67
C LEU A 9 17.30 -6.01 14.15
N ASP A 10 18.57 -6.14 14.45
CA ASP A 10 19.07 -5.79 15.77
C ASP A 10 19.36 -4.29 15.83
N VAL A 11 19.05 -3.64 16.93
CA VAL A 11 19.36 -2.21 17.12
C VAL A 11 20.86 -2.02 17.36
N LEU A 12 21.46 -2.90 18.20
CA LEU A 12 22.84 -2.82 18.60
C LEU A 12 23.72 -3.64 17.64
N MET A 13 24.21 -3.02 16.58
CA MET A 13 25.12 -3.63 15.62
C MET A 13 26.48 -2.88 15.61
N PRO A 14 27.63 -3.58 15.43
CA PRO A 14 28.94 -2.97 15.59
C PRO A 14 29.28 -1.82 14.66
N ALA A 15 28.75 -1.83 13.43
CA ALA A 15 29.07 -0.86 12.37
C ALA A 15 28.01 0.21 12.15
N GLN A 16 26.75 -0.11 12.37
CA GLN A 16 25.62 0.77 12.11
C GLN A 16 24.47 0.45 13.08
N ASN A 17 23.82 1.49 13.59
CA ASN A 17 22.63 1.32 14.42
C ASN A 17 21.45 0.84 13.58
N GLY A 18 20.69 -0.15 14.08
CA GLY A 18 19.53 -0.69 13.39
C GLY A 18 18.44 0.35 13.12
N ILE A 19 18.32 1.41 13.93
CA ILE A 19 17.37 2.52 13.66
C ILE A 19 17.80 3.27 12.39
N SER A 20 19.08 3.61 12.25
CA SER A 20 19.61 4.27 11.04
C SER A 20 19.43 3.40 9.80
N THR A 21 19.67 2.08 9.93
CA THR A 21 19.41 1.12 8.85
C THR A 21 17.94 1.12 8.43
N ALA A 22 17.00 1.15 9.39
CA ALA A 22 15.60 1.21 9.08
C ALA A 22 15.19 2.52 8.41
N MET A 23 15.78 3.66 8.78
CA MET A 23 15.56 4.94 8.11
C MET A 23 15.98 4.88 6.63
N GLU A 24 17.12 4.27 6.34
CA GLU A 24 17.59 4.06 4.96
C GLU A 24 16.64 3.13 4.17
N ILE A 25 16.18 2.05 4.80
CA ILE A 25 15.18 1.15 4.19
C ILE A 25 13.91 1.93 3.84
N ARG A 26 13.41 2.79 4.74
CA ARG A 26 12.18 3.58 4.52
C ARG A 26 12.29 4.56 3.36
N GLN A 27 13.49 5.00 2.99
CA GLN A 27 13.69 5.82 1.79
C GLN A 27 13.42 5.03 0.49
N CYS A 28 13.55 3.70 0.53
CA CYS A 28 13.39 2.82 -0.63
C CYS A 28 12.12 1.98 -0.57
N ASP A 29 11.66 1.64 0.64
CA ASP A 29 10.51 0.76 0.87
C ASP A 29 9.76 1.18 2.15
N THR A 30 8.57 1.73 1.96
CA THR A 30 7.69 2.16 3.05
C THR A 30 6.75 1.06 3.53
N SER A 31 6.68 -0.08 2.83
CA SER A 31 5.70 -1.14 3.05
C SER A 31 6.24 -2.34 3.82
N VAL A 32 7.54 -2.63 3.74
CA VAL A 32 8.16 -3.77 4.42
C VAL A 32 7.94 -3.70 5.93
N LYS A 33 7.54 -4.81 6.54
CA LYS A 33 7.36 -4.89 8.01
C LYS A 33 8.73 -5.01 8.67
N ILE A 34 9.13 -3.99 9.44
CA ILE A 34 10.39 -3.99 10.19
C ILE A 34 10.11 -4.42 11.63
N ILE A 35 10.80 -5.48 12.07
CA ILE A 35 10.71 -6.01 13.42
C ILE A 35 12.08 -5.93 14.05
N TYR A 36 12.18 -5.22 15.17
CA TYR A 36 13.41 -5.17 15.94
C TYR A 36 13.49 -6.34 16.91
N LEU A 37 14.66 -7.02 16.92
CA LEU A 37 15.03 -8.07 17.87
C LEU A 37 16.31 -7.64 18.59
N THR A 38 16.21 -7.09 19.80
CA THR A 38 17.35 -6.44 20.46
C THR A 38 17.40 -6.69 21.96
N SER A 39 18.57 -6.51 22.56
CA SER A 39 18.77 -6.59 24.00
C SER A 39 18.55 -5.25 24.74
N SER A 40 18.43 -4.12 24.01
CA SER A 40 18.21 -2.80 24.61
C SER A 40 16.74 -2.40 24.54
N ALA A 41 16.20 -1.84 25.63
CA ALA A 41 14.87 -1.25 25.69
C ALA A 41 14.88 0.27 25.37
N GLU A 42 16.03 0.90 25.35
CA GLU A 42 16.20 2.35 25.28
C GLU A 42 15.68 2.95 23.95
N TYR A 43 15.79 2.18 22.87
CA TYR A 43 15.43 2.62 21.52
C TYR A 43 13.99 2.29 21.12
N ALA A 44 13.16 1.81 22.05
CA ALA A 44 11.77 1.43 21.76
C ALA A 44 10.96 2.63 21.24
N VAL A 45 11.17 3.83 21.81
CA VAL A 45 10.50 5.06 21.37
C VAL A 45 10.97 5.46 19.96
N ASP A 46 12.27 5.37 19.67
CA ASP A 46 12.83 5.73 18.37
C ASP A 46 12.33 4.80 17.24
N SER A 47 11.98 3.56 17.58
CA SER A 47 11.42 2.61 16.61
C SER A 47 10.10 3.07 15.99
N TYR A 48 9.31 3.88 16.71
CA TYR A 48 8.07 4.45 16.17
C TYR A 48 8.32 5.46 15.04
N SER A 49 9.43 6.19 15.08
CA SER A 49 9.76 7.20 14.08
C SER A 49 9.99 6.59 12.68
N VAL A 50 10.41 5.33 12.63
CA VAL A 50 10.63 4.57 11.38
C VAL A 50 9.46 3.68 11.00
N GLY A 51 8.34 3.75 11.74
CA GLY A 51 7.18 2.91 11.49
C GLY A 51 7.50 1.42 11.64
N ALA A 52 8.23 1.05 12.71
CA ALA A 52 8.49 -0.36 13.02
C ALA A 52 7.18 -1.10 13.30
N TYR A 53 7.06 -2.31 12.76
CA TYR A 53 5.91 -3.17 13.02
C TYR A 53 5.88 -3.66 14.47
N PHE A 54 7.05 -4.07 14.98
CA PHE A 54 7.19 -4.56 16.33
C PHE A 54 8.61 -4.35 16.88
N TYR A 55 8.70 -4.25 18.22
CA TYR A 55 9.95 -4.14 18.96
C TYR A 55 9.99 -5.23 20.01
N GLN A 56 10.85 -6.25 19.82
CA GLN A 56 10.94 -7.42 20.69
C GLN A 56 12.27 -7.44 21.43
N LEU A 57 12.20 -7.50 22.75
CA LEU A 57 13.40 -7.69 23.58
C LEU A 57 13.83 -9.16 23.59
N LYS A 58 15.15 -9.38 23.53
CA LYS A 58 15.78 -10.66 23.80
C LYS A 58 15.83 -10.91 25.32
N PRO A 59 15.67 -12.18 25.82
CA PRO A 59 15.49 -13.40 25.05
C PRO A 59 14.08 -13.53 24.47
N ILE A 60 13.98 -14.17 23.29
CA ILE A 60 12.71 -14.33 22.59
C ILE A 60 12.15 -15.70 22.92
N TRP A 61 11.01 -15.74 23.58
CA TRP A 61 10.29 -16.97 23.86
C TRP A 61 9.59 -17.49 22.63
N GLN A 62 9.69 -18.79 22.38
CA GLN A 62 9.16 -19.44 21.17
C GLN A 62 7.68 -19.13 20.93
N GLU A 63 6.84 -19.22 21.96
CA GLU A 63 5.41 -18.92 21.84
C GLU A 63 5.13 -17.46 21.46
N SER A 64 5.88 -16.52 22.03
CA SER A 64 5.75 -15.09 21.70
C SER A 64 6.20 -14.81 20.28
N PHE A 65 7.24 -15.48 19.83
CA PHE A 65 7.72 -15.38 18.45
C PHE A 65 6.69 -15.92 17.45
N TYR A 66 6.09 -17.07 17.72
CA TYR A 66 5.07 -17.63 16.84
C TYR A 66 3.84 -16.74 16.74
N ARG A 67 3.33 -16.20 17.87
CA ARG A 67 2.21 -15.25 17.86
C ARG A 67 2.54 -13.99 17.04
N LEU A 68 3.76 -13.46 17.20
CA LEU A 68 4.21 -12.32 16.39
C LEU A 68 4.26 -12.66 14.91
N MET A 69 4.79 -13.84 14.56
CA MET A 69 4.85 -14.31 13.17
C MET A 69 3.47 -14.52 12.57
N ASP A 70 2.54 -15.14 13.29
CA ASP A 70 1.17 -15.34 12.83
C ASP A 70 0.49 -13.98 12.55
N SER A 71 0.69 -13.00 13.44
CA SER A 71 0.15 -11.65 13.25
C SER A 71 0.73 -10.94 12.03
N VAL A 72 2.06 -10.90 11.90
CA VAL A 72 2.71 -10.17 10.80
C VAL A 72 2.47 -10.85 9.45
N LEU A 73 2.46 -12.19 9.40
CA LEU A 73 2.17 -12.92 8.17
C LEU A 73 0.73 -12.72 7.72
N SER A 74 -0.24 -12.75 8.65
CA SER A 74 -1.64 -12.45 8.34
C SER A 74 -1.79 -11.04 7.73
N GLU A 75 -1.08 -10.06 8.27
CA GLU A 75 -1.11 -8.70 7.72
C GLU A 75 -0.42 -8.60 6.36
N CYS A 76 0.73 -9.27 6.17
CA CYS A 76 1.38 -9.35 4.86
C CYS A 76 0.49 -9.99 3.79
N HIS A 77 -0.31 -11.01 4.17
CA HIS A 77 -1.29 -11.62 3.25
C HIS A 77 -2.40 -10.63 2.88
N LYS A 78 -2.99 -9.95 3.86
CA LYS A 78 -4.01 -8.91 3.61
C LYS A 78 -3.47 -7.80 2.70
N ASP A 79 -2.25 -7.32 2.97
CA ASP A 79 -1.60 -6.30 2.14
C ASP A 79 -1.41 -6.79 0.68
N LYS A 80 -1.12 -8.07 0.47
CA LYS A 80 -0.98 -8.66 -0.88
C LYS A 80 -2.33 -8.76 -1.58
N GLU A 81 -3.34 -9.21 -0.87
CA GLU A 81 -4.71 -9.30 -1.38
C GLU A 81 -5.24 -7.90 -1.74
N ASN A 82 -4.97 -6.89 -0.91
CA ASN A 82 -5.41 -5.51 -1.13
C ASN A 82 -4.47 -4.70 -2.06
N SER A 83 -3.95 -5.34 -3.12
CA SER A 83 -3.06 -4.65 -4.05
C SER A 83 -3.19 -5.15 -5.49
N LEU A 84 -2.94 -4.26 -6.44
CA LEU A 84 -2.83 -4.56 -7.87
C LEU A 84 -1.37 -4.54 -8.33
N ILE A 85 -1.04 -5.43 -9.25
CA ILE A 85 0.24 -5.41 -9.95
C ILE A 85 0.05 -4.71 -11.30
N LEU A 86 0.56 -3.50 -11.41
CA LEU A 86 0.51 -2.71 -12.62
C LEU A 86 1.73 -2.98 -13.50
N ARG A 87 1.48 -3.18 -14.79
CA ARG A 87 2.54 -3.38 -15.80
C ARG A 87 2.54 -2.21 -16.76
N SER A 88 3.55 -1.36 -16.65
CA SER A 88 3.79 -0.23 -17.54
C SER A 88 4.95 -0.50 -18.49
N ARG A 89 5.23 0.43 -19.38
CA ARG A 89 6.41 0.37 -20.27
C ARG A 89 7.72 0.50 -19.50
N THR A 90 7.70 1.11 -18.33
CA THR A 90 8.87 1.38 -17.49
C THR A 90 9.14 0.29 -16.46
N GLY A 91 8.19 -0.65 -16.26
CA GLY A 91 8.38 -1.74 -15.30
C GLY A 91 7.10 -2.26 -14.67
N ILE A 92 7.28 -2.89 -13.52
CA ILE A 92 6.20 -3.45 -12.72
C ILE A 92 6.12 -2.67 -11.41
N THR A 93 4.93 -2.18 -11.09
CA THR A 93 4.66 -1.42 -9.85
C THR A 93 3.52 -2.09 -9.09
N ARG A 94 3.62 -2.16 -7.78
CA ARG A 94 2.54 -2.59 -6.89
C ARG A 94 1.74 -1.36 -6.46
N LEU A 95 0.44 -1.37 -6.70
CA LEU A 95 -0.51 -0.36 -6.25
C LEU A 95 -1.33 -0.92 -5.09
N ASP A 96 -1.27 -0.25 -3.96
CA ASP A 96 -2.12 -0.47 -2.81
C ASP A 96 -3.52 0.12 -3.10
N LEU A 97 -4.56 -0.71 -2.99
CA LEU A 97 -5.94 -0.33 -3.30
C LEU A 97 -6.49 0.75 -2.36
N ASP A 98 -6.04 0.82 -1.11
CA ASP A 98 -6.42 1.87 -0.15
C ASP A 98 -5.90 3.26 -0.55
N ARG A 99 -4.91 3.29 -1.44
CA ARG A 99 -4.35 4.54 -1.98
C ARG A 99 -4.98 4.96 -3.30
N LEU A 100 -5.72 4.06 -3.96
CA LEU A 100 -6.36 4.33 -5.24
C LEU A 100 -7.63 5.16 -5.04
N GLN A 101 -7.66 6.37 -5.60
CA GLN A 101 -8.86 7.19 -5.63
C GLN A 101 -9.78 6.85 -6.80
N TYR A 102 -9.20 6.83 -8.01
CA TYR A 102 -9.93 6.47 -9.22
C TYR A 102 -8.96 6.01 -10.32
N CYS A 103 -9.50 5.29 -11.29
CA CYS A 103 -8.82 4.91 -12.51
C CYS A 103 -9.51 5.57 -13.71
N GLU A 104 -8.72 6.12 -14.62
CA GLU A 104 -9.14 6.78 -15.83
C GLU A 104 -8.60 6.04 -17.07
N VAL A 105 -9.43 5.96 -18.12
CA VAL A 105 -9.01 5.42 -19.42
C VAL A 105 -8.48 6.53 -20.33
N MET A 106 -7.23 6.42 -20.73
CA MET A 106 -6.64 7.28 -21.76
C MET A 106 -6.15 6.43 -22.95
N GLY A 107 -7.00 6.30 -23.98
CA GLY A 107 -6.73 5.44 -25.13
C GLY A 107 -6.65 3.96 -24.76
N ARG A 108 -5.45 3.38 -24.75
CA ARG A 108 -5.17 1.99 -24.35
C ARG A 108 -4.47 1.87 -23.00
N THR A 109 -4.36 2.97 -22.28
CA THR A 109 -3.68 3.07 -21.01
C THR A 109 -4.69 3.37 -19.92
N LEU A 110 -4.56 2.68 -18.80
CA LEU A 110 -5.24 2.98 -17.55
C LEU A 110 -4.33 3.87 -16.70
N LEU A 111 -4.86 4.99 -16.23
CA LEU A 111 -4.19 5.90 -15.30
C LEU A 111 -4.80 5.74 -13.93
N PHE A 112 -3.99 5.39 -12.95
CA PHE A 112 -4.38 5.15 -11.56
C PHE A 112 -3.99 6.35 -10.70
N HIS A 113 -4.98 7.13 -10.28
CA HIS A 113 -4.81 8.33 -9.48
C HIS A 113 -4.83 8.00 -8.00
N ARG A 114 -3.73 8.28 -7.31
CA ARG A 114 -3.54 7.99 -5.90
C ARG A 114 -3.85 9.20 -5.02
N LYS A 115 -4.20 8.94 -3.74
CA LYS A 115 -4.50 9.97 -2.73
C LYS A 115 -3.33 10.91 -2.40
N ASP A 116 -2.09 10.51 -2.71
CA ASP A 116 -0.88 11.33 -2.54
C ASP A 116 -0.57 12.19 -3.77
N GLY A 117 -1.44 12.18 -4.80
CA GLY A 117 -1.30 12.92 -6.05
C GLY A 117 -0.42 12.23 -7.09
N GLU A 118 0.18 11.09 -6.78
CA GLU A 118 0.92 10.30 -7.77
C GLU A 118 -0.05 9.62 -8.74
N VAL A 119 0.33 9.56 -10.01
CA VAL A 119 -0.40 8.87 -11.06
C VAL A 119 0.46 7.76 -11.62
N LEU A 120 -0.04 6.54 -11.54
CA LEU A 120 0.60 5.36 -12.13
C LEU A 120 -0.10 4.98 -13.42
N ASP A 121 0.62 4.40 -14.37
CA ASP A 121 0.05 3.92 -15.62
C ASP A 121 0.17 2.40 -15.76
N SER A 122 -0.79 1.81 -16.47
CA SER A 122 -0.71 0.41 -16.91
C SER A 122 -1.41 0.22 -18.24
N ILE A 123 -0.89 -0.68 -19.07
CA ILE A 123 -1.58 -1.08 -20.29
C ILE A 123 -2.68 -2.07 -19.91
N GLY A 124 -3.93 -1.78 -20.32
CA GLY A 124 -5.06 -2.65 -19.99
C GLY A 124 -6.40 -2.07 -20.43
N ARG A 125 -7.46 -2.81 -20.09
CA ARG A 125 -8.85 -2.41 -20.32
C ARG A 125 -9.55 -2.21 -19.00
N LEU A 126 -10.43 -1.23 -18.95
CA LEU A 126 -11.21 -0.96 -17.73
C LEU A 126 -12.14 -2.12 -17.37
N ASP A 127 -12.66 -2.83 -18.38
CA ASP A 127 -13.50 -4.02 -18.15
C ASP A 127 -12.76 -5.11 -17.38
N ASP A 128 -11.48 -5.36 -17.74
CA ASP A 128 -10.64 -6.34 -17.08
C ASP A 128 -10.32 -5.92 -15.64
N LEU A 129 -10.09 -4.62 -15.43
CA LEU A 129 -9.88 -4.06 -14.09
C LEU A 129 -11.14 -4.17 -13.23
N CYS A 130 -12.32 -3.90 -13.77
CA CYS A 130 -13.58 -4.06 -13.07
C CYS A 130 -13.81 -5.51 -12.64
N GLU A 131 -13.47 -6.48 -13.49
CA GLU A 131 -13.58 -7.91 -13.15
C GLU A 131 -12.58 -8.30 -12.04
N GLN A 132 -11.35 -7.77 -12.07
CA GLN A 132 -10.35 -8.00 -11.01
C GLN A 132 -10.78 -7.42 -9.66
N LEU A 133 -11.52 -6.32 -9.67
CA LEU A 133 -11.95 -5.60 -8.47
C LEU A 133 -13.42 -5.87 -8.07
N LYS A 134 -14.08 -6.84 -8.68
CA LYS A 134 -15.50 -7.12 -8.44
C LYS A 134 -15.84 -7.49 -6.99
N ASP A 135 -14.89 -8.11 -6.28
CA ASP A 135 -15.06 -8.54 -4.89
C ASP A 135 -14.77 -7.40 -3.88
N TYR A 136 -14.39 -6.22 -4.38
CA TYR A 136 -14.12 -5.02 -3.59
C TYR A 136 -15.28 -4.03 -3.76
N GLU A 137 -16.20 -4.02 -2.79
CA GLU A 137 -17.45 -3.22 -2.84
C GLU A 137 -17.20 -1.71 -3.00
N GLN A 138 -16.03 -1.20 -2.56
CA GLN A 138 -15.68 0.20 -2.66
C GLN A 138 -15.39 0.66 -4.09
N PHE A 139 -15.11 -0.25 -5.04
CA PHE A 139 -14.82 0.14 -6.42
C PHE A 139 -16.05 0.07 -7.31
N VAL A 140 -16.44 1.21 -7.85
CA VAL A 140 -17.64 1.35 -8.68
C VAL A 140 -17.29 1.98 -10.02
N ARG A 141 -17.74 1.34 -11.10
CA ARG A 141 -17.65 1.93 -12.44
C ARG A 141 -18.77 2.96 -12.61
N CYS A 142 -18.42 4.24 -12.56
CA CYS A 142 -19.39 5.33 -12.71
C CYS A 142 -19.53 5.81 -14.16
N HIS A 143 -18.57 5.52 -15.03
CA HIS A 143 -18.56 5.90 -16.44
C HIS A 143 -17.79 4.87 -17.29
N ARG A 144 -17.99 4.88 -18.62
CA ARG A 144 -17.21 4.03 -19.54
C ARG A 144 -15.70 4.22 -19.43
N SER A 145 -15.27 5.38 -18.94
CA SER A 145 -13.86 5.76 -18.79
C SER A 145 -13.39 5.87 -17.36
N TYR A 146 -14.25 5.68 -16.36
CA TYR A 146 -13.91 5.88 -14.95
C TYR A 146 -14.37 4.74 -14.05
N LEU A 147 -13.43 4.25 -13.24
CA LEU A 147 -13.66 3.42 -12.06
C LEU A 147 -13.24 4.23 -10.84
N ILE A 148 -14.12 4.39 -9.86
CA ILE A 148 -13.87 5.20 -8.67
C ILE A 148 -13.84 4.34 -7.40
N ASN A 149 -13.06 4.77 -6.42
CA ASN A 149 -13.13 4.26 -5.06
C ASN A 149 -14.10 5.15 -4.25
N MET A 150 -15.20 4.56 -3.80
CA MET A 150 -16.26 5.23 -3.06
C MET A 150 -15.77 5.84 -1.73
N GLU A 151 -14.75 5.26 -1.12
CA GLU A 151 -14.15 5.80 0.11
C GLU A 151 -13.46 7.15 -0.08
N HIS A 152 -13.10 7.47 -1.33
CA HIS A 152 -12.48 8.74 -1.70
C HIS A 152 -13.44 9.72 -2.37
N VAL A 153 -14.73 9.42 -2.42
CA VAL A 153 -15.77 10.35 -2.87
C VAL A 153 -16.07 11.36 -1.77
N GLU A 154 -16.18 12.63 -2.13
CA GLU A 154 -16.62 13.70 -1.23
C GLU A 154 -18.15 13.86 -1.29
N HIS A 155 -18.69 14.01 -2.51
CA HIS A 155 -20.14 14.12 -2.74
C HIS A 155 -20.50 13.84 -4.22
N TYR A 156 -21.79 13.75 -4.48
CA TYR A 156 -22.37 13.58 -5.82
C TYR A 156 -23.04 14.85 -6.28
N GLU A 157 -22.83 15.19 -7.54
CA GLU A 157 -23.58 16.20 -8.30
C GLU A 157 -24.50 15.49 -9.30
N TYR A 158 -25.37 16.23 -10.01
CA TYR A 158 -26.37 15.64 -10.90
C TYR A 158 -25.78 14.70 -11.98
N ASP A 159 -24.62 15.05 -12.53
CA ASP A 159 -23.94 14.34 -13.63
C ASP A 159 -22.45 14.08 -13.36
N ASN A 160 -21.99 14.35 -12.13
CA ASN A 160 -20.60 14.18 -11.73
C ASN A 160 -20.47 13.58 -10.33
N VAL A 161 -19.35 12.89 -10.10
CA VAL A 161 -18.83 12.57 -8.78
C VAL A 161 -17.69 13.53 -8.48
N VAL A 162 -17.68 14.08 -7.29
CA VAL A 162 -16.58 14.93 -6.78
C VAL A 162 -15.74 14.12 -5.82
N MET A 163 -14.48 13.96 -6.15
CA MET A 163 -13.51 13.25 -5.33
C MET A 163 -12.99 14.14 -4.19
N LYS A 164 -12.40 13.57 -3.14
CA LYS A 164 -11.84 14.32 -1.99
C LYS A 164 -10.74 15.32 -2.39
N ASP A 165 -10.04 15.06 -3.49
CA ASP A 165 -9.05 15.97 -4.08
C ASP A 165 -9.68 17.09 -4.95
N LYS A 166 -11.02 17.19 -4.97
CA LYS A 166 -11.84 18.12 -5.78
C LYS A 166 -11.90 17.81 -7.27
N THR A 167 -11.36 16.70 -7.72
CA THR A 167 -11.52 16.25 -9.11
C THR A 167 -12.99 15.90 -9.38
N ARG A 168 -13.51 16.36 -10.52
CA ARG A 168 -14.87 16.07 -10.98
C ARG A 168 -14.83 15.04 -12.09
N LEU A 169 -15.50 13.93 -11.88
CA LEU A 169 -15.58 12.80 -12.82
C LEU A 169 -17.02 12.64 -13.29
N SER A 170 -17.22 12.57 -14.61
CA SER A 170 -18.55 12.42 -15.19
C SER A 170 -19.14 11.04 -14.88
N ILE A 171 -20.45 11.01 -14.63
CA ILE A 171 -21.25 9.80 -14.46
C ILE A 171 -21.97 9.49 -15.78
N SER A 172 -22.05 8.19 -16.15
CA SER A 172 -22.88 7.78 -17.26
C SER A 172 -24.35 7.99 -16.91
N LYS A 173 -25.10 8.68 -17.75
CA LYS A 173 -26.58 8.69 -17.64
C LYS A 173 -27.06 7.28 -17.89
N ALA A 174 -27.93 6.77 -17.01
CA ALA A 174 -28.61 5.49 -17.15
C ALA A 174 -29.54 5.50 -18.37
#